data_e2601da0d1deca806ed36411e9895f71
#
_entry.id   e2601da0d1deca806ed36411e9895f71
#
_cell.length_a   1.000
_cell.length_b   1.000
_cell.length_c   1.000
_cell.angle_alpha   90.00
_cell.angle_beta   90.00
_cell.angle_gamma   90.00
#
_symmetry.space_group_name_H-M   'P 1'
#
loop_
_entity.id
_entity.type
_entity.pdbx_description
1 polymer ?
#
loop_
_entity_poly.entity_id
_entity_poly.type
_entity_poly.pdbx_seq_one_letter_code
_entity_poly.pdbx_strand_id
1 'polypeptide(L)'
;MKKILKVDNPNVYAEFVGAPLLHPQLALISYDEVSPLRSSMNNYGVYGLFIQKQFPKYLSYGTKSIVVGDSSIIAVAPGQIGGAEDNDTPLFINGWALLWSPELLK
;
A
#
# COMPACT_ATOMS: atom_id res chain seq x y z
N MET A 1 -12.67 -10.80 14.70
CA MET A 1 -11.31 -10.33 15.01
C MET A 1 -10.72 -9.63 13.79
N LYS A 2 -10.26 -8.42 13.96
CA LYS A 2 -9.64 -7.67 12.86
C LYS A 2 -8.22 -8.17 12.62
N LYS A 3 -7.92 -8.45 11.38
CA LYS A 3 -6.57 -8.83 10.98
C LYS A 3 -5.84 -7.59 10.49
N ILE A 4 -4.66 -7.36 11.05
CA ILE A 4 -3.80 -6.27 10.61
C ILE A 4 -2.55 -6.91 10.02
N LEU A 5 -2.26 -6.57 8.76
CA LEU A 5 -1.05 -7.03 8.09
C LEU A 5 0.12 -6.20 8.61
N LYS A 6 1.10 -6.87 9.19
CA LYS A 6 2.27 -6.20 9.73
C LYS A 6 3.32 -6.09 8.62
N VAL A 7 3.50 -4.89 8.08
CA VAL A 7 4.40 -4.65 6.95
C VAL A 7 5.74 -4.17 7.50
N ASP A 8 6.52 -5.11 8.03
CA ASP A 8 7.85 -4.83 8.58
C ASP A 8 8.90 -4.63 7.49
N ASN A 9 8.61 -5.09 6.30
CA ASN A 9 9.49 -5.02 5.15
C ASN A 9 8.61 -4.76 3.91
N PRO A 10 9.11 -4.00 2.92
CA PRO A 10 8.29 -3.71 1.73
C PRO A 10 7.76 -4.94 1.02
N ASN A 11 8.51 -6.02 1.03
CA ASN A 11 8.13 -7.22 0.31
C ASN A 11 7.01 -8.00 0.98
N VAL A 12 6.73 -7.75 2.25
CA VAL A 12 5.54 -8.34 2.89
C VAL A 12 4.28 -7.90 2.16
N TYR A 13 4.18 -6.61 1.87
CA TYR A 13 3.02 -6.10 1.13
C TYR A 13 3.03 -6.54 -0.32
N ALA A 14 4.20 -6.51 -0.97
CA ALA A 14 4.31 -6.96 -2.36
C ALA A 14 3.86 -8.41 -2.51
N GLU A 15 4.30 -9.27 -1.61
CA GLU A 15 3.88 -10.68 -1.62
C GLU A 15 2.38 -10.82 -1.39
N PHE A 16 1.83 -10.04 -0.46
CA PHE A 16 0.41 -10.11 -0.14
C PHE A 16 -0.45 -9.80 -1.37
N VAL A 17 -0.07 -8.81 -2.18
CA VAL A 17 -0.84 -8.42 -3.37
C VAL A 17 -0.44 -9.18 -4.63
N GLY A 18 0.58 -10.02 -4.55
CA GLY A 18 1.01 -10.84 -5.69
C GLY A 18 1.97 -10.15 -6.64
N ALA A 19 2.66 -9.12 -6.19
CA ALA A 19 3.64 -8.41 -7.00
C ALA A 19 5.01 -9.11 -6.96
N PRO A 20 5.86 -8.91 -7.99
CA PRO A 20 7.21 -9.46 -7.96
C PRO A 20 8.06 -8.90 -6.82
N LEU A 21 8.94 -9.74 -6.26
CA LEU A 21 9.86 -9.35 -5.22
C LEU A 21 11.19 -8.98 -5.87
N LEU A 22 11.44 -7.69 -6.06
CA LEU A 22 12.55 -7.21 -6.88
C LEU A 22 13.78 -6.80 -6.06
N HIS A 23 13.59 -6.41 -4.81
CA HIS A 23 14.69 -5.90 -3.98
C HIS A 23 14.33 -6.11 -2.51
N PRO A 24 15.30 -6.48 -1.65
CA PRO A 24 14.97 -6.78 -0.25
C PRO A 24 14.46 -5.58 0.57
N GLN A 25 14.77 -4.35 0.15
CA GLN A 25 14.38 -3.16 0.91
C GLN A 25 13.51 -2.18 0.14
N LEU A 26 13.05 -2.57 -1.04
CA LEU A 26 12.28 -1.70 -1.93
C LEU A 26 11.24 -2.53 -2.67
N ALA A 27 10.02 -2.05 -2.72
CA ALA A 27 8.98 -2.67 -3.53
C ALA A 27 8.32 -1.61 -4.42
N LEU A 28 8.17 -1.94 -5.69
CA LEU A 28 7.43 -1.13 -6.66
C LEU A 28 6.30 -2.00 -7.20
N ILE A 29 5.07 -1.55 -7.03
CA ILE A 29 3.90 -2.34 -7.36
C ILE A 29 3.06 -1.58 -8.36
N SER A 30 2.78 -2.22 -9.51
CA SER A 30 1.79 -1.73 -10.45
C SER A 30 0.45 -2.37 -10.09
N TYR A 31 -0.47 -1.57 -9.59
CA TYR A 31 -1.79 -2.09 -9.21
C TYR A 31 -2.57 -2.61 -10.41
N ASP A 32 -2.32 -2.06 -11.60
CA ASP A 32 -2.97 -2.55 -12.80
C ASP A 32 -2.59 -4.00 -13.11
N GLU A 33 -1.37 -4.39 -12.76
CA GLU A 33 -0.88 -5.75 -13.00
C GLU A 33 -1.34 -6.75 -11.93
N VAL A 34 -1.54 -6.29 -10.69
CA VAL A 34 -1.89 -7.18 -9.59
C VAL A 34 -3.38 -7.17 -9.25
N SER A 35 -4.15 -6.27 -9.83
CA SER A 35 -5.60 -6.26 -9.61
C SER A 35 -6.26 -7.42 -10.36
N PRO A 36 -7.33 -8.02 -9.82
CA PRO A 36 -7.96 -7.70 -8.54
C PRO A 36 -7.11 -8.19 -7.36
N LEU A 37 -7.17 -7.45 -6.26
CA LEU A 37 -6.40 -7.79 -5.08
C LEU A 37 -7.29 -7.74 -3.83
N ARG A 38 -6.82 -8.38 -2.77
CA ARG A 38 -7.50 -8.33 -1.48
C ARG A 38 -7.06 -7.07 -0.74
N SER A 39 -8.02 -6.44 -0.09
CA SER A 39 -7.70 -5.32 0.80
C SER A 39 -7.10 -5.84 2.10
N SER A 40 -6.34 -4.97 2.75
CA SER A 40 -5.78 -5.26 4.07
C SER A 40 -5.69 -3.99 4.88
N MET A 41 -5.90 -4.12 6.17
CA MET A 41 -5.54 -3.07 7.12
C MET A 41 -4.08 -3.30 7.47
N ASN A 42 -3.23 -2.31 7.23
CA ASN A 42 -1.78 -2.47 7.31
C ASN A 42 -1.21 -1.65 8.45
N ASN A 43 -0.33 -2.27 9.23
CA ASN A 43 0.52 -1.56 10.18
C ASN A 43 1.89 -1.42 9.52
N TYR A 44 2.22 -0.20 9.10
CA TYR A 44 3.43 0.04 8.31
C TYR A 44 4.65 0.22 9.21
N GLY A 45 5.66 -0.60 8.99
CA GLY A 45 7.01 -0.40 9.51
C GLY A 45 7.95 0.17 8.45
N VAL A 46 7.38 0.64 7.33
CA VAL A 46 8.12 1.12 6.17
C VAL A 46 7.54 2.45 5.72
N TYR A 47 8.29 3.16 4.88
CA TYR A 47 7.78 4.33 4.16
C TYR A 47 7.09 3.87 2.88
N GLY A 48 6.11 4.66 2.44
CA GLY A 48 5.44 4.34 1.19
C GLY A 48 4.76 5.54 0.57
N LEU A 49 4.65 5.48 -0.76
CA LEU A 49 3.85 6.41 -1.56
C LEU A 49 2.91 5.59 -2.42
N PHE A 50 1.64 5.94 -2.37
CA PHE A 50 0.61 5.30 -3.18
C PHE A 50 0.02 6.37 -4.10
N ILE A 51 0.15 6.15 -5.41
CA ILE A 51 -0.36 7.07 -6.43
C ILE A 51 -1.48 6.35 -7.14
N GLN A 52 -2.72 6.83 -6.98
CA GLN A 52 -3.88 6.09 -7.46
C GLN A 52 -4.89 7.04 -8.07
N LYS A 53 -5.50 6.60 -9.16
CA LYS A 53 -6.67 7.26 -9.74
C LYS A 53 -7.93 6.73 -9.08
N GLN A 54 -8.90 7.61 -8.85
CA GLN A 54 -10.20 7.23 -8.28
C GLN A 54 -10.04 6.46 -6.97
N PHE A 55 -9.15 6.96 -6.12
CA PHE A 55 -8.85 6.29 -4.85
C PHE A 55 -10.08 6.29 -3.93
N PRO A 56 -10.53 5.13 -3.48
CA PRO A 56 -11.64 5.07 -2.53
C PRO A 56 -11.27 5.75 -1.21
N LYS A 57 -12.11 6.67 -0.75
CA LYS A 57 -11.82 7.46 0.45
C LYS A 57 -11.58 6.58 1.69
N TYR A 58 -12.26 5.45 1.77
CA TYR A 58 -12.11 4.58 2.92
C TYR A 58 -10.73 3.91 3.00
N LEU A 59 -9.94 3.95 1.94
CA LEU A 59 -8.58 3.42 1.95
C LEU A 59 -7.54 4.41 2.48
N SER A 60 -7.94 5.66 2.74
CA SER A 60 -7.01 6.69 3.21
C SER A 60 -6.99 6.82 4.74
N TYR A 61 -7.62 5.90 5.45
CA TYR A 61 -7.71 5.95 6.90
C TYR A 61 -6.31 5.93 7.53
N GLY A 62 -6.10 6.86 8.46
CA GLY A 62 -4.86 6.92 9.23
C GLY A 62 -3.65 7.43 8.47
N THR A 63 -3.81 7.90 7.23
CA THR A 63 -2.71 8.37 6.41
C THR A 63 -2.97 9.76 5.89
N LYS A 64 -1.91 10.42 5.41
CA LYS A 64 -2.04 11.72 4.74
C LYS A 64 -2.22 11.51 3.25
N SER A 65 -3.09 12.31 2.64
CA SER A 65 -3.33 12.22 1.22
C SER A 65 -3.34 13.60 0.57
N ILE A 66 -2.92 13.64 -0.69
CA ILE A 66 -2.94 14.84 -1.52
C ILE A 66 -3.64 14.47 -2.82
N VAL A 67 -4.55 15.33 -3.26
CA VAL A 67 -5.24 15.13 -4.53
C VAL A 67 -4.62 16.03 -5.58
N VAL A 68 -4.21 15.42 -6.70
CA VAL A 68 -3.64 16.15 -7.85
C VAL A 68 -4.42 15.72 -9.08
N GLY A 69 -5.28 16.64 -9.58
CA GLY A 69 -6.20 16.31 -10.67
C GLY A 69 -7.19 15.26 -10.21
N ASP A 70 -7.29 14.16 -10.95
CA ASP A 70 -8.13 13.01 -10.60
C ASP A 70 -7.37 11.90 -9.88
N SER A 71 -6.13 12.20 -9.51
CA SER A 71 -5.26 11.23 -8.81
C SER A 71 -5.10 11.61 -7.36
N SER A 72 -4.91 10.61 -6.50
CA SER A 72 -4.59 10.81 -5.09
C SER A 72 -3.21 10.25 -4.81
N ILE A 73 -2.44 10.98 -4.00
CA ILE A 73 -1.13 10.54 -3.52
C ILE A 73 -1.24 10.38 -2.02
N ILE A 74 -0.97 9.18 -1.53
CA ILE A 74 -1.03 8.87 -0.11
C ILE A 74 0.38 8.50 0.34
N ALA A 75 0.84 9.15 1.40
CA ALA A 75 2.14 8.85 2.00
C ALA A 75 1.95 8.15 3.33
N VAL A 76 2.76 7.14 3.58
CA VAL A 76 2.78 6.44 4.85
C VAL A 76 4.20 6.42 5.41
N ALA A 77 4.30 6.34 6.73
CA ALA A 77 5.56 6.27 7.44
C ALA A 77 5.49 5.17 8.50
N PRO A 78 6.65 4.73 9.02
CA PRO A 78 6.64 3.71 10.08
C PRO A 78 5.78 4.12 11.27
N GLY A 79 4.98 3.19 11.76
CA GLY A 79 4.04 3.42 12.86
C GLY A 79 2.65 3.80 12.44
N GLN A 80 2.41 4.07 11.17
CA GLN A 80 1.07 4.41 10.68
C GLN A 80 0.27 3.17 10.32
N ILE A 81 -1.05 3.28 10.48
CA ILE A 81 -1.99 2.23 10.10
C ILE A 81 -2.87 2.79 9.00
N GLY A 82 -3.00 2.05 7.91
CA GLY A 82 -3.83 2.47 6.78
C GLY A 82 -4.34 1.29 6.00
N GLY A 83 -5.19 1.59 5.01
CA GLY A 83 -5.82 0.59 4.17
C GLY A 83 -7.25 0.33 4.56
N ALA A 84 -7.73 -0.88 4.30
CA ALA A 84 -9.10 -1.27 4.62
C ALA A 84 -9.14 -2.75 4.96
N GLU A 85 -10.06 -3.12 5.84
CA GLU A 85 -10.24 -4.53 6.19
C GLU A 85 -10.67 -5.33 4.96
N ASP A 86 -10.21 -6.58 4.90
CA ASP A 86 -10.61 -7.51 3.86
C ASP A 86 -12.08 -7.89 4.10
N ASN A 87 -12.93 -7.56 3.15
CA ASN A 87 -14.36 -7.87 3.21
C ASN A 87 -14.77 -8.89 2.16
N ASP A 88 -13.80 -9.68 1.69
CA ASP A 88 -13.98 -10.71 0.66
C ASP A 88 -14.38 -10.15 -0.71
N THR A 89 -14.32 -8.83 -0.88
CA THR A 89 -14.58 -8.20 -2.17
C THR A 89 -13.27 -7.78 -2.81
N PRO A 90 -12.90 -8.32 -3.97
CA PRO A 90 -11.67 -7.92 -4.65
C PRO A 90 -11.69 -6.45 -5.05
N LEU A 91 -10.53 -5.82 -4.96
CA LEU A 91 -10.35 -4.43 -5.36
C LEU A 91 -9.63 -4.33 -6.70
N PHE A 92 -10.10 -3.41 -7.53
CA PHE A 92 -9.41 -3.02 -8.75
C PHE A 92 -8.88 -1.61 -8.55
N ILE A 93 -7.56 -1.47 -8.55
CA ILE A 93 -6.90 -0.19 -8.29
C ILE A 93 -6.04 0.16 -9.49
N ASN A 94 -6.14 1.40 -9.96
CA ASN A 94 -5.29 1.93 -11.03
C ASN A 94 -4.21 2.80 -10.39
N GLY A 95 -2.95 2.46 -10.60
CA GLY A 95 -1.86 3.27 -10.08
C GLY A 95 -0.67 2.45 -9.65
N TRP A 96 0.11 3.06 -8.76
CA TRP A 96 1.41 2.52 -8.34
C TRP A 96 1.57 2.64 -6.84
N ALA A 97 2.34 1.72 -6.27
CA ALA A 97 2.82 1.83 -4.89
C ALA A 97 4.32 1.68 -4.88
N LEU A 98 4.98 2.56 -4.14
CA LEU A 98 6.41 2.48 -3.88
C LEU A 98 6.62 2.42 -2.37
N LEU A 99 7.23 1.34 -1.92
CA LEU A 99 7.49 1.12 -0.49
C LEU A 99 8.99 0.91 -0.29
N TRP A 100 9.53 1.50 0.77
CA TRP A 100 10.94 1.31 1.07
C TRP A 100 11.18 1.20 2.57
N SER A 101 12.19 0.40 2.91
CA SER A 101 12.62 0.21 4.28
C SER A 101 13.32 1.46 4.80
N PRO A 102 13.16 1.82 6.10
CA PRO A 102 13.96 2.88 6.69
C PRO A 102 15.47 2.67 6.54
N GLU A 103 15.90 1.41 6.44
CA GLU A 103 17.32 1.09 6.29
C GLU A 103 17.89 1.48 4.94
N LEU A 104 17.02 1.63 3.92
CA LEU A 104 17.49 1.91 2.55
C LEU A 104 18.25 3.23 2.45
N LEU A 105 17.85 4.23 3.24
CA LEU A 105 18.39 5.59 3.16
C LEU A 105 19.38 5.93 4.29
N LYS A 106 19.81 4.94 5.02
CA LYS A 106 20.82 5.13 6.06
C LYS A 106 22.22 5.15 5.49
#